data_f9a501bb1d3bc098131ccffa49b7e7c0
#
_entry.id   f9a501bb1d3bc098131ccffa49b7e7c0
#
_cell.length_a   1.000
_cell.length_b   1.000
_cell.length_c   1.000
_cell.angle_alpha   90.00
_cell.angle_beta   90.00
_cell.angle_gamma   90.00
#
_symmetry.space_group_name_H-M   'P 1'
#
loop_
_entity.id
_entity.type
_entity.pdbx_description
1 polymer ?
#
loop_
_entity_poly.entity_id
_entity_poly.type
_entity_poly.pdbx_seq_one_letter_code
_entity_poly.pdbx_strand_id
1 'polypeptide(L)'
;MKIARILAYRVELPLHETSYKWSGGHSVTVFDSTIVRVDTDTGLAGYGEVCPLGPFYLPAYADGVRAGIRELGPHLLGADPRQLGRLNQVMDAALKGHPYVMSGIDIACWDILGQATALPVCDLLGGRYGEDVHLYRAISQESPEAMAGRVAGYRAEGYRRFQLKVGGDPDVDIARIQAVAAVLQTGDRLIADANTGWSQHEAMRVVKGVSDVDVYIEQPCRTYEECLSVRRHTPHPFVLDETIDSLDVLLRARADLAMDVVNLKISKLGGLTRTREARDLCVAMGIGMTIEDSWGGDVATAAIAHLAHSTPTGLLCSLRRPTSTAT
;
A
#
# COMPACT_ATOMS: atom_id res chain seq x y z
N MET A 1 25.13 -4.89 -19.49
CA MET A 1 24.43 -5.70 -18.49
C MET A 1 23.12 -6.15 -19.08
N LYS A 2 22.81 -7.43 -18.98
CA LYS A 2 21.59 -8.03 -19.54
C LYS A 2 20.97 -9.00 -18.54
N ILE A 3 19.64 -9.07 -18.49
CA ILE A 3 18.91 -10.07 -17.73
C ILE A 3 19.25 -11.46 -18.30
N ALA A 4 19.84 -12.31 -17.47
CA ALA A 4 20.20 -13.68 -17.81
C ALA A 4 19.15 -14.69 -17.34
N ARG A 5 18.49 -14.41 -16.19
CA ARG A 5 17.52 -15.32 -15.58
C ARG A 5 16.56 -14.55 -14.66
N ILE A 6 15.31 -14.99 -14.64
CA ILE A 6 14.29 -14.52 -13.68
C ILE A 6 13.75 -15.74 -12.94
N LEU A 7 13.74 -15.68 -11.62
CA LEU A 7 13.28 -16.73 -10.72
C LEU A 7 12.19 -16.18 -9.82
N ALA A 8 11.20 -17.01 -9.50
CA ALA A 8 10.14 -16.69 -8.56
C ALA A 8 10.09 -17.77 -7.47
N TYR A 9 10.18 -17.37 -6.22
CA TYR A 9 10.14 -18.26 -5.06
C TYR A 9 8.89 -17.99 -4.24
N ARG A 10 8.18 -19.04 -3.87
CA ARG A 10 7.11 -18.97 -2.88
C ARG A 10 7.72 -18.86 -1.48
N VAL A 11 7.25 -17.92 -0.68
CA VAL A 11 7.64 -17.74 0.71
C VAL A 11 6.39 -17.57 1.56
N GLU A 12 6.28 -18.35 2.63
CA GLU A 12 5.21 -18.19 3.60
C GLU A 12 5.65 -17.22 4.69
N LEU A 13 4.81 -16.21 4.96
CA LEU A 13 5.04 -15.19 5.95
C LEU A 13 4.02 -15.32 7.09
N PRO A 14 4.33 -16.08 8.17
CA PRO A 14 3.46 -16.18 9.33
C PRO A 14 3.40 -14.86 10.10
N LEU A 15 2.23 -14.53 10.65
CA LEU A 15 2.04 -13.30 11.42
C LEU A 15 2.44 -13.45 12.88
N HIS A 16 3.16 -12.49 13.44
CA HIS A 16 3.44 -12.41 14.87
C HIS A 16 2.14 -12.25 15.71
N GLU A 17 1.19 -11.49 15.20
CA GLU A 17 -0.09 -11.20 15.86
C GLU A 17 -1.12 -12.32 15.69
N THR A 18 -0.70 -13.53 15.37
CA THR A 18 -1.53 -14.74 15.13
C THR A 18 -2.53 -14.59 13.99
N SER A 19 -3.24 -13.49 13.87
CA SER A 19 -4.18 -13.22 12.77
C SER A 19 -4.38 -11.73 12.54
N TYR A 20 -4.66 -11.37 11.29
CA TYR A 20 -5.07 -10.04 10.88
C TYR A 20 -6.48 -10.08 10.32
N LYS A 21 -7.36 -9.20 10.81
CA LYS A 21 -8.80 -9.20 10.51
C LYS A 21 -9.24 -7.83 9.97
N TRP A 22 -10.11 -7.84 8.95
CA TRP A 22 -10.67 -6.63 8.34
C TRP A 22 -12.12 -6.86 7.86
N SER A 23 -12.67 -5.92 7.09
CA SER A 23 -14.05 -5.91 6.61
C SER A 23 -14.50 -7.24 5.97
N GLY A 24 -15.79 -7.51 5.95
CA GLY A 24 -16.37 -8.73 5.35
C GLY A 24 -16.06 -10.02 6.12
N GLY A 25 -15.55 -9.95 7.35
CA GLY A 25 -15.20 -11.12 8.16
C GLY A 25 -13.94 -11.85 7.68
N HIS A 26 -13.15 -11.20 6.83
CA HIS A 26 -11.90 -11.77 6.33
C HIS A 26 -10.82 -11.81 7.40
N SER A 27 -10.00 -12.86 7.36
CA SER A 27 -8.83 -12.99 8.23
C SER A 27 -7.72 -13.77 7.54
N VAL A 28 -6.48 -13.52 7.95
CA VAL A 28 -5.29 -14.24 7.50
C VAL A 28 -4.35 -14.50 8.66
N THR A 29 -3.66 -15.64 8.63
CA THR A 29 -2.65 -16.04 9.62
C THR A 29 -1.28 -16.22 9.01
N VAL A 30 -1.22 -16.56 7.71
CA VAL A 30 0.01 -16.74 6.94
C VAL A 30 -0.21 -16.14 5.55
N PHE A 31 0.71 -15.28 5.11
CA PHE A 31 0.68 -14.74 3.76
C PHE A 31 1.51 -15.60 2.81
N ASP A 32 1.01 -15.79 1.59
CA ASP A 32 1.74 -16.42 0.49
C ASP A 32 2.41 -15.32 -0.34
N SER A 33 3.68 -15.08 -0.07
CA SER A 33 4.50 -14.09 -0.79
C SER A 33 5.30 -14.73 -1.93
N THR A 34 5.67 -13.91 -2.90
CA THR A 34 6.55 -14.29 -4.00
C THR A 34 7.77 -13.39 -4.02
N ILE A 35 8.94 -13.96 -3.78
CA ILE A 35 10.23 -13.29 -3.99
C ILE A 35 10.64 -13.49 -5.45
N VAL A 36 10.91 -12.38 -6.13
CA VAL A 36 11.42 -12.36 -7.50
C VAL A 36 12.92 -12.06 -7.46
N ARG A 37 13.71 -12.91 -8.11
CA ARG A 37 15.15 -12.70 -8.29
C ARG A 37 15.45 -12.54 -9.77
N VAL A 38 16.15 -11.48 -10.12
CA VAL A 38 16.64 -11.20 -11.48
C VAL A 38 18.16 -11.29 -11.46
N ASP A 39 18.73 -12.27 -12.17
CA ASP A 39 20.16 -12.43 -12.36
C ASP A 39 20.62 -11.78 -13.67
N THR A 40 21.78 -11.13 -13.64
CA THR A 40 22.40 -10.51 -14.82
C THR A 40 23.62 -11.29 -15.33
N ASP A 41 24.00 -11.04 -16.58
CA ASP A 41 25.21 -11.56 -17.22
C ASP A 41 26.51 -11.01 -16.63
N THR A 42 26.43 -10.01 -15.76
CA THR A 42 27.58 -9.40 -15.05
C THR A 42 27.74 -9.92 -13.62
N GLY A 43 26.90 -10.85 -13.18
CA GLY A 43 26.95 -11.44 -11.83
C GLY A 43 26.16 -10.65 -10.76
N LEU A 44 25.59 -9.48 -11.07
CA LEU A 44 24.66 -8.81 -10.18
C LEU A 44 23.31 -9.53 -10.15
N ALA A 45 22.70 -9.58 -8.98
CA ALA A 45 21.35 -10.08 -8.80
C ALA A 45 20.52 -9.08 -7.99
N GLY A 46 19.30 -8.81 -8.44
CA GLY A 46 18.35 -7.96 -7.71
C GLY A 46 17.13 -8.74 -7.24
N TYR A 47 16.52 -8.22 -6.20
CA TYR A 47 15.39 -8.86 -5.53
C TYR A 47 14.18 -7.94 -5.49
N GLY A 48 13.01 -8.51 -5.74
CA GLY A 48 11.72 -7.88 -5.56
C GLY A 48 10.77 -8.80 -4.83
N GLU A 49 9.67 -8.25 -4.34
CA GLU A 49 8.66 -9.02 -3.62
C GLU A 49 7.27 -8.57 -4.01
N VAL A 50 6.34 -9.53 -4.08
CA VAL A 50 4.91 -9.28 -4.27
C VAL A 50 4.13 -10.20 -3.35
N CYS A 51 3.30 -9.63 -2.50
CA CYS A 51 2.49 -10.35 -1.53
C CYS A 51 1.02 -9.90 -1.60
N PRO A 52 0.21 -10.44 -2.53
CA PRO A 52 -1.21 -10.12 -2.60
C PRO A 52 -1.94 -10.61 -1.34
N LEU A 53 -2.90 -9.81 -0.88
CA LEU A 53 -3.78 -10.20 0.21
C LEU A 53 -4.81 -11.28 -0.23
N GLY A 54 -5.07 -11.36 -1.53
CA GLY A 54 -5.96 -12.32 -2.15
C GLY A 54 -6.93 -11.69 -3.16
N PRO A 55 -7.59 -12.52 -4.00
CA PRO A 55 -8.46 -12.04 -5.08
C PRO A 55 -9.77 -11.40 -4.59
N PHE A 56 -10.09 -11.54 -3.32
CA PHE A 56 -11.25 -10.91 -2.67
C PHE A 56 -10.96 -9.45 -2.25
N TYR A 57 -9.68 -9.03 -2.24
CA TYR A 57 -9.26 -7.68 -1.87
C TYR A 57 -8.97 -6.82 -3.11
N LEU A 58 -8.03 -7.25 -3.93
CA LEU A 58 -7.68 -6.65 -5.21
C LEU A 58 -7.65 -7.75 -6.29
N PRO A 59 -7.70 -7.44 -7.59
CA PRO A 59 -7.60 -8.43 -8.66
C PRO A 59 -6.19 -9.03 -8.76
N ALA A 60 -5.68 -9.57 -7.66
CA ALA A 60 -4.32 -10.10 -7.50
C ALA A 60 -4.31 -11.31 -6.55
N TYR A 61 -3.53 -12.34 -6.87
CA TYR A 61 -3.36 -13.53 -6.04
C TYR A 61 -1.99 -14.17 -6.27
N ALA A 62 -1.48 -14.89 -5.28
CA ALA A 62 -0.11 -15.36 -5.24
C ALA A 62 0.29 -16.30 -6.40
N ASP A 63 -0.56 -17.27 -6.76
CA ASP A 63 -0.31 -18.13 -7.91
C ASP A 63 -0.34 -17.36 -9.23
N GLY A 64 -1.19 -16.33 -9.32
CA GLY A 64 -1.22 -15.41 -10.46
C GLY A 64 0.08 -14.62 -10.63
N VAL A 65 0.70 -14.19 -9.53
CA VAL A 65 2.05 -13.59 -9.58
C VAL A 65 3.04 -14.53 -10.23
N ARG A 66 3.14 -15.76 -9.73
CA ARG A 66 4.10 -16.77 -10.22
C ARG A 66 3.83 -17.20 -11.66
N ALA A 67 2.57 -17.36 -12.01
CA ALA A 67 2.16 -17.68 -13.40
C ALA A 67 2.49 -16.53 -14.36
N GLY A 68 2.17 -15.29 -13.97
CA GLY A 68 2.46 -14.11 -14.76
C GLY A 68 3.95 -13.84 -14.92
N ILE A 69 4.78 -14.10 -13.92
CA ILE A 69 6.25 -14.01 -14.04
C ILE A 69 6.77 -15.04 -15.05
N ARG A 70 6.19 -16.25 -15.07
CA ARG A 70 6.55 -17.26 -16.09
C ARG A 70 6.21 -16.82 -17.50
N GLU A 71 5.09 -16.11 -17.66
CA GLU A 71 4.67 -15.54 -18.95
C GLU A 71 5.59 -14.37 -19.36
N LEU A 72 5.89 -13.46 -18.45
CA LEU A 72 6.71 -12.27 -18.74
C LEU A 72 8.20 -12.57 -18.93
N GLY A 73 8.73 -13.56 -18.21
CA GLY A 73 10.16 -13.83 -18.16
C GLY A 73 10.83 -13.92 -19.54
N PRO A 74 10.33 -14.74 -20.49
CA PRO A 74 10.91 -14.85 -21.83
C PRO A 74 11.05 -13.54 -22.58
N HIS A 75 10.14 -12.59 -22.39
CA HIS A 75 10.14 -11.29 -23.07
C HIS A 75 11.21 -10.33 -22.54
N LEU A 76 11.73 -10.59 -21.33
CA LEU A 76 12.70 -9.74 -20.65
C LEU A 76 14.14 -10.25 -20.73
N LEU A 77 14.35 -11.51 -21.10
CA LEU A 77 15.70 -12.06 -21.24
C LEU A 77 16.51 -11.29 -22.28
N GLY A 78 17.76 -10.95 -21.94
CA GLY A 78 18.66 -10.18 -22.78
C GLY A 78 18.42 -8.66 -22.76
N ALA A 79 17.36 -8.17 -22.11
CA ALA A 79 17.14 -6.74 -21.88
C ALA A 79 18.10 -6.20 -20.81
N ASP A 80 18.36 -4.89 -20.84
CA ASP A 80 19.15 -4.21 -19.79
C ASP A 80 18.22 -3.85 -18.61
N PRO A 81 18.43 -4.43 -17.40
CA PRO A 81 17.57 -4.19 -16.24
C PRO A 81 17.57 -2.73 -15.74
N ARG A 82 18.56 -1.94 -16.14
CA ARG A 82 18.66 -0.53 -15.75
C ARG A 82 17.76 0.39 -16.58
N GLN A 83 17.24 -0.09 -17.72
CA GLN A 83 16.32 0.67 -18.58
C GLN A 83 14.86 0.48 -18.13
N LEU A 84 14.54 0.92 -16.91
CA LEU A 84 13.27 0.66 -16.23
C LEU A 84 12.04 1.04 -17.06
N GLY A 85 12.02 2.23 -17.65
CA GLY A 85 10.88 2.66 -18.46
C GLY A 85 10.67 1.75 -19.69
N ARG A 86 11.74 1.31 -20.35
CA ARG A 86 11.66 0.39 -21.48
C ARG A 86 11.18 -1.00 -21.06
N LEU A 87 11.66 -1.50 -19.91
CA LEU A 87 11.20 -2.77 -19.36
C LEU A 87 9.71 -2.75 -19.04
N ASN A 88 9.22 -1.66 -18.42
CA ASN A 88 7.80 -1.49 -18.15
C ASN A 88 6.97 -1.51 -19.45
N GLN A 89 7.42 -0.85 -20.51
CA GLN A 89 6.76 -0.91 -21.83
C GLN A 89 6.70 -2.34 -22.41
N VAL A 90 7.79 -3.12 -22.28
CA VAL A 90 7.81 -4.53 -22.71
C VAL A 90 6.82 -5.36 -21.89
N MET A 91 6.80 -5.18 -20.56
CA MET A 91 5.88 -5.91 -19.68
C MET A 91 4.42 -5.55 -20.01
N ASP A 92 4.10 -4.29 -20.25
CA ASP A 92 2.76 -3.83 -20.65
C ASP A 92 2.31 -4.42 -21.99
N ALA A 93 3.22 -4.55 -22.92
CA ALA A 93 2.91 -5.13 -24.24
C ALA A 93 2.66 -6.64 -24.14
N ALA A 94 3.43 -7.33 -23.28
CA ALA A 94 3.39 -8.79 -23.15
C ALA A 94 2.24 -9.29 -22.25
N LEU A 95 1.89 -8.57 -21.20
CA LEU A 95 0.87 -9.00 -20.22
C LEU A 95 -0.03 -7.83 -19.81
N LYS A 96 -1.26 -7.78 -20.33
CA LYS A 96 -2.23 -6.74 -20.04
C LYS A 96 -2.92 -6.96 -18.68
N GLY A 97 -3.12 -5.88 -17.90
CA GLY A 97 -4.01 -5.88 -16.76
C GLY A 97 -3.52 -6.60 -15.48
N HIS A 98 -2.22 -6.87 -15.37
CA HIS A 98 -1.64 -7.54 -14.21
C HIS A 98 -0.47 -6.75 -13.58
N PRO A 99 -0.70 -5.53 -13.08
CA PRO A 99 0.36 -4.68 -12.54
C PRO A 99 1.12 -5.34 -11.40
N TYR A 100 0.44 -6.10 -10.53
CA TYR A 100 1.04 -6.82 -9.42
C TYR A 100 2.11 -7.85 -9.86
N VAL A 101 2.01 -8.42 -11.07
CA VAL A 101 3.04 -9.31 -11.62
C VAL A 101 4.29 -8.53 -12.00
N MET A 102 4.11 -7.35 -12.60
CA MET A 102 5.20 -6.48 -13.04
C MET A 102 5.98 -5.90 -11.88
N SER A 103 5.29 -5.63 -10.76
CA SER A 103 5.84 -5.00 -9.57
C SER A 103 7.09 -5.71 -9.02
N GLY A 104 7.04 -7.03 -8.87
CA GLY A 104 8.19 -7.78 -8.33
C GLY A 104 9.42 -7.72 -9.25
N ILE A 105 9.21 -7.73 -10.56
CA ILE A 105 10.30 -7.59 -11.54
C ILE A 105 10.86 -6.16 -11.54
N ASP A 106 9.98 -5.16 -11.50
CA ASP A 106 10.37 -3.74 -11.46
C ASP A 106 11.20 -3.42 -10.20
N ILE A 107 10.77 -3.87 -9.02
CA ILE A 107 11.51 -3.70 -7.76
C ILE A 107 12.90 -4.36 -7.87
N ALA A 108 12.99 -5.59 -8.40
CA ALA A 108 14.27 -6.28 -8.60
C ALA A 108 15.20 -5.53 -9.56
N CYS A 109 14.66 -4.90 -10.59
CA CYS A 109 15.43 -4.08 -11.53
C CYS A 109 15.91 -2.76 -10.90
N TRP A 110 15.10 -2.14 -10.02
CA TRP A 110 15.54 -1.00 -9.21
C TRP A 110 16.68 -1.38 -8.25
N ASP A 111 16.63 -2.56 -7.62
CA ASP A 111 17.70 -3.07 -6.78
C ASP A 111 19.00 -3.25 -7.59
N ILE A 112 18.93 -3.85 -8.80
CA ILE A 112 20.08 -3.94 -9.71
C ILE A 112 20.63 -2.56 -10.08
N LEU A 113 19.77 -1.58 -10.34
CA LEU A 113 20.20 -0.23 -10.67
C LEU A 113 20.94 0.41 -9.50
N GLY A 114 20.43 0.26 -8.26
CA GLY A 114 21.09 0.71 -7.05
C GLY A 114 22.48 0.08 -6.86
N GLN A 115 22.59 -1.23 -7.00
CA GLN A 115 23.85 -1.95 -6.92
C GLN A 115 24.83 -1.51 -8.02
N ALA A 116 24.37 -1.38 -9.26
CA ALA A 116 25.19 -1.00 -10.41
C ALA A 116 25.73 0.44 -10.33
N THR A 117 25.02 1.32 -9.63
CA THR A 117 25.42 2.73 -9.43
C THR A 117 26.07 2.98 -8.07
N ALA A 118 26.05 1.97 -7.17
CA ALA A 118 26.48 2.09 -5.78
C ALA A 118 25.73 3.20 -5.01
N LEU A 119 24.44 3.40 -5.33
CA LEU A 119 23.57 4.39 -4.69
C LEU A 119 22.34 3.70 -4.07
N PRO A 120 21.86 4.17 -2.91
CA PRO A 120 20.56 3.77 -2.39
C PRO A 120 19.44 4.08 -3.38
N VAL A 121 18.43 3.21 -3.47
CA VAL A 121 17.32 3.41 -4.40
C VAL A 121 16.57 4.73 -4.12
N CYS A 122 16.45 5.17 -2.88
CA CYS A 122 15.84 6.47 -2.56
C CYS A 122 16.56 7.66 -3.21
N ASP A 123 17.88 7.60 -3.36
CA ASP A 123 18.64 8.65 -4.04
C ASP A 123 18.34 8.68 -5.55
N LEU A 124 18.17 7.50 -6.15
CA LEU A 124 17.80 7.34 -7.55
C LEU A 124 16.33 7.71 -7.82
N LEU A 125 15.47 7.62 -6.80
CA LEU A 125 14.06 8.02 -6.86
C LEU A 125 13.83 9.52 -6.71
N GLY A 126 14.89 10.32 -6.56
CA GLY A 126 14.80 11.78 -6.49
C GLY A 126 15.50 12.42 -5.31
N GLY A 127 16.18 11.64 -4.46
CA GLY A 127 16.92 12.10 -3.30
C GLY A 127 16.18 11.90 -1.98
N ARG A 128 16.93 11.93 -0.90
CA ARG A 128 16.44 11.64 0.45
C ARG A 128 15.92 12.89 1.15
N TYR A 129 14.72 12.85 1.68
CA TYR A 129 14.03 13.94 2.37
C TYR A 129 14.02 13.81 3.91
N GLY A 130 15.10 13.38 4.51
CA GLY A 130 15.22 13.27 5.97
C GLY A 130 15.69 11.91 6.44
N GLU A 131 15.85 11.79 7.76
CA GLU A 131 16.40 10.59 8.40
C GLU A 131 15.28 9.63 8.82
N ASP A 132 14.11 10.17 9.18
CA ASP A 132 13.01 9.40 9.74
C ASP A 132 11.76 9.46 8.86
N VAL A 133 11.00 8.35 8.87
CA VAL A 133 9.68 8.27 8.27
C VAL A 133 8.68 7.81 9.33
N HIS A 134 7.56 8.50 9.42
CA HIS A 134 6.51 8.14 10.36
C HIS A 134 5.82 6.84 9.98
N LEU A 135 5.80 5.90 10.92
CA LEU A 135 5.11 4.63 10.76
C LEU A 135 3.69 4.70 11.33
N TYR A 136 2.76 3.98 10.73
CA TYR A 136 1.45 3.73 11.32
C TYR A 136 1.27 2.26 11.73
N ARG A 137 0.36 2.04 12.67
CA ARG A 137 -0.08 0.69 13.07
C ARG A 137 -1.49 0.44 12.56
N ALA A 138 -1.65 -0.64 11.81
CA ALA A 138 -2.97 -1.17 11.49
C ALA A 138 -3.52 -1.92 12.71
N ILE A 139 -4.77 -1.66 13.04
CA ILE A 139 -5.50 -2.25 14.16
C ILE A 139 -6.55 -3.19 13.61
N SER A 140 -6.39 -4.48 13.83
CA SER A 140 -7.35 -5.51 13.41
C SER A 140 -8.75 -5.23 13.94
N GLN A 141 -9.77 -5.66 13.20
CA GLN A 141 -11.17 -5.52 13.58
C GLN A 141 -11.50 -6.43 14.78
N GLU A 142 -11.82 -5.82 15.92
CA GLU A 142 -12.16 -6.46 17.19
C GLU A 142 -13.28 -5.68 17.90
N SER A 143 -13.55 -5.96 19.20
CA SER A 143 -14.47 -5.12 19.97
C SER A 143 -13.93 -3.70 20.16
N PRO A 144 -14.78 -2.70 20.38
CA PRO A 144 -14.35 -1.31 20.62
C PRO A 144 -13.29 -1.18 21.71
N GLU A 145 -13.48 -1.87 22.82
CA GLU A 145 -12.58 -1.84 23.99
C GLU A 145 -11.22 -2.49 23.68
N ALA A 146 -11.23 -3.63 22.95
CA ALA A 146 -10.00 -4.32 22.56
C ALA A 146 -9.17 -3.46 21.61
N MET A 147 -9.82 -2.81 20.63
CA MET A 147 -9.15 -1.92 19.68
C MET A 147 -8.58 -0.68 20.37
N ALA A 148 -9.32 -0.06 21.30
CA ALA A 148 -8.83 1.06 22.13
C ALA A 148 -7.62 0.63 22.98
N GLY A 149 -7.68 -0.54 23.60
CA GLY A 149 -6.57 -1.10 24.38
C GLY A 149 -5.31 -1.32 23.57
N ARG A 150 -5.43 -1.85 22.31
CA ARG A 150 -4.29 -2.02 21.40
C ARG A 150 -3.66 -0.67 21.03
N VAL A 151 -4.50 0.32 20.70
CA VAL A 151 -4.02 1.67 20.37
C VAL A 151 -3.28 2.28 21.56
N ALA A 152 -3.81 2.18 22.77
CA ALA A 152 -3.13 2.66 24.00
C ALA A 152 -1.77 1.95 24.17
N GLY A 153 -1.69 0.64 23.95
CA GLY A 153 -0.44 -0.12 24.00
C GLY A 153 0.58 0.37 22.97
N TYR A 154 0.19 0.51 21.70
CA TYR A 154 1.10 1.01 20.65
C TYR A 154 1.51 2.47 20.86
N ARG A 155 0.64 3.28 21.48
CA ARG A 155 1.03 4.64 21.88
C ARG A 155 2.15 4.62 22.92
N ALA A 156 2.09 3.72 23.89
CA ALA A 156 3.16 3.53 24.88
C ALA A 156 4.49 3.09 24.21
N GLU A 157 4.43 2.38 23.08
CA GLU A 157 5.61 2.04 22.25
C GLU A 157 6.13 3.23 21.41
N GLY A 158 5.43 4.37 21.39
CA GLY A 158 5.83 5.57 20.64
C GLY A 158 5.09 5.81 19.34
N TYR A 159 4.17 4.93 18.91
CA TYR A 159 3.36 5.18 17.72
C TYR A 159 2.37 6.31 17.93
N ARG A 160 2.12 7.08 16.85
CA ARG A 160 1.23 8.24 16.84
C ARG A 160 0.21 8.23 15.69
N ARG A 161 0.25 7.19 14.85
CA ARG A 161 -0.61 7.05 13.67
C ARG A 161 -1.21 5.67 13.64
N PHE A 162 -2.53 5.61 13.49
CA PHE A 162 -3.31 4.38 13.62
C PHE A 162 -4.31 4.27 12.48
N GLN A 163 -4.31 3.12 11.79
CA GLN A 163 -5.32 2.75 10.81
C GLN A 163 -6.23 1.69 11.43
N LEU A 164 -7.44 2.07 11.73
CA LEU A 164 -8.44 1.25 12.38
C LEU A 164 -9.25 0.49 11.33
N LYS A 165 -9.25 -0.84 11.36
CA LYS A 165 -10.06 -1.63 10.45
C LYS A 165 -11.51 -1.64 10.90
N VAL A 166 -12.38 -1.14 10.02
CA VAL A 166 -13.83 -1.04 10.14
C VAL A 166 -14.50 -1.68 8.90
N GLY A 167 -15.70 -1.31 8.51
CA GLY A 167 -16.35 -1.88 7.32
C GLY A 167 -17.25 -3.06 7.65
N GLY A 168 -17.80 -3.08 8.86
CA GLY A 168 -18.82 -4.00 9.31
C GLY A 168 -20.15 -3.31 9.61
N ASP A 169 -20.83 -3.71 10.70
CA ASP A 169 -22.05 -3.06 11.15
C ASP A 169 -21.78 -1.59 11.52
N PRO A 170 -22.53 -0.62 10.98
CA PRO A 170 -22.30 0.81 11.22
C PRO A 170 -22.33 1.23 12.69
N ASP A 171 -23.21 0.67 13.51
CA ASP A 171 -23.33 1.06 14.93
C ASP A 171 -22.13 0.55 15.73
N VAL A 172 -21.64 -0.64 15.40
CA VAL A 172 -20.42 -1.20 15.99
C VAL A 172 -19.20 -0.42 15.55
N ASP A 173 -19.12 -0.01 14.27
CA ASP A 173 -17.97 0.74 13.75
C ASP A 173 -17.93 2.17 14.30
N ILE A 174 -19.07 2.82 14.50
CA ILE A 174 -19.16 4.09 15.21
C ILE A 174 -18.59 3.93 16.64
N ALA A 175 -19.02 2.89 17.37
CA ALA A 175 -18.52 2.61 18.71
C ALA A 175 -17.00 2.33 18.72
N ARG A 176 -16.46 1.60 17.74
CA ARG A 176 -15.02 1.35 17.57
C ARG A 176 -14.24 2.66 17.40
N ILE A 177 -14.68 3.51 16.48
CA ILE A 177 -14.04 4.80 16.19
C ILE A 177 -14.06 5.69 17.43
N GLN A 178 -15.20 5.82 18.12
CA GLN A 178 -15.35 6.63 19.32
C GLN A 178 -14.50 6.11 20.49
N ALA A 179 -14.47 4.78 20.72
CA ALA A 179 -13.67 4.18 21.78
C ALA A 179 -12.16 4.40 21.56
N VAL A 180 -11.70 4.28 20.30
CA VAL A 180 -10.30 4.54 19.96
C VAL A 180 -9.99 6.03 20.06
N ALA A 181 -10.85 6.91 19.58
CA ALA A 181 -10.66 8.36 19.68
C ALA A 181 -10.51 8.84 21.14
N ALA A 182 -11.23 8.21 22.06
CA ALA A 182 -11.16 8.55 23.49
C ALA A 182 -9.79 8.28 24.15
N VAL A 183 -8.96 7.41 23.57
CA VAL A 183 -7.60 7.11 24.09
C VAL A 183 -6.49 7.85 23.34
N LEU A 184 -6.81 8.59 22.28
CA LEU A 184 -5.85 9.40 21.53
C LEU A 184 -5.49 10.69 22.26
N GLN A 185 -4.35 11.26 21.91
CA GLN A 185 -3.85 12.52 22.42
C GLN A 185 -3.54 13.49 21.27
N THR A 186 -3.36 14.75 21.62
CA THR A 186 -2.96 15.79 20.67
C THR A 186 -1.73 15.36 19.86
N GLY A 187 -1.85 15.43 18.53
CA GLY A 187 -0.80 15.01 17.60
C GLY A 187 -0.91 13.56 17.11
N ASP A 188 -1.77 12.73 17.72
CA ASP A 188 -2.09 11.41 17.16
C ASP A 188 -2.99 11.56 15.91
N ARG A 189 -2.93 10.60 14.99
CA ARG A 189 -3.81 10.54 13.80
C ARG A 189 -4.54 9.22 13.76
N LEU A 190 -5.83 9.30 13.47
CA LEU A 190 -6.71 8.15 13.28
C LEU A 190 -7.24 8.12 11.85
N ILE A 191 -7.14 6.96 11.25
CA ILE A 191 -7.74 6.63 9.96
C ILE A 191 -8.72 5.48 10.21
N ALA A 192 -9.96 5.61 9.80
CA ALA A 192 -10.96 4.54 9.80
C ALA A 192 -11.06 3.97 8.39
N ASP A 193 -10.46 2.80 8.19
CA ASP A 193 -10.38 2.13 6.91
C ASP A 193 -11.43 1.02 6.82
N ALA A 194 -12.42 1.25 5.97
CA ALA A 194 -13.51 0.31 5.75
C ALA A 194 -13.17 -0.78 4.72
N ASN A 195 -12.08 -0.66 3.99
CA ASN A 195 -11.70 -1.58 2.91
C ASN A 195 -12.91 -1.96 2.04
N THR A 196 -13.64 -0.96 1.54
CA THR A 196 -14.85 -1.09 0.71
C THR A 196 -16.06 -1.75 1.40
N GLY A 197 -16.03 -1.95 2.71
CA GLY A 197 -16.99 -2.81 3.44
C GLY A 197 -18.38 -2.22 3.64
N TRP A 198 -18.57 -0.90 3.51
CA TRP A 198 -19.90 -0.29 3.66
C TRP A 198 -20.60 -0.06 2.31
N SER A 199 -21.90 -0.22 2.29
CA SER A 199 -22.74 0.39 1.27
C SER A 199 -22.77 1.91 1.47
N GLN A 200 -23.18 2.66 0.45
CA GLN A 200 -23.22 4.13 0.52
C GLN A 200 -24.05 4.65 1.71
N HIS A 201 -25.23 4.06 1.99
CA HIS A 201 -26.08 4.51 3.09
C HIS A 201 -25.48 4.16 4.48
N GLU A 202 -24.78 3.05 4.61
CA GLU A 202 -24.04 2.68 5.83
C GLU A 202 -22.87 3.64 6.07
N ALA A 203 -22.08 3.93 5.04
CA ALA A 203 -21.01 4.92 5.12
C ALA A 203 -21.55 6.29 5.56
N MET A 204 -22.70 6.72 5.03
CA MET A 204 -23.35 7.98 5.45
C MET A 204 -23.79 7.95 6.92
N ARG A 205 -24.24 6.80 7.46
CA ARG A 205 -24.54 6.66 8.88
C ARG A 205 -23.26 6.80 9.73
N VAL A 206 -22.19 6.13 9.32
CA VAL A 206 -20.92 6.18 10.08
C VAL A 206 -20.36 7.59 10.10
N VAL A 207 -20.19 8.26 8.95
CA VAL A 207 -19.62 9.62 8.92
C VAL A 207 -20.46 10.63 9.71
N LYS A 208 -21.79 10.44 9.76
CA LYS A 208 -22.68 11.24 10.61
C LYS A 208 -22.50 10.92 12.11
N GLY A 209 -22.38 9.63 12.45
CA GLY A 209 -22.25 9.16 13.83
C GLY A 209 -20.90 9.50 14.48
N VAL A 210 -19.88 9.85 13.69
CA VAL A 210 -18.55 10.25 14.15
C VAL A 210 -18.21 11.70 13.79
N SER A 211 -19.21 12.53 13.50
CA SER A 211 -19.01 13.91 13.02
C SER A 211 -18.23 14.83 13.97
N ASP A 212 -18.15 14.48 15.23
CA ASP A 212 -17.39 15.17 16.29
C ASP A 212 -16.00 14.57 16.55
N VAL A 213 -15.62 13.53 15.81
CA VAL A 213 -14.33 12.84 15.96
C VAL A 213 -13.35 13.31 14.88
N ASP A 214 -12.10 13.63 15.27
CA ASP A 214 -11.02 13.89 14.32
C ASP A 214 -10.50 12.57 13.74
N VAL A 215 -11.08 12.15 12.63
CA VAL A 215 -10.80 10.89 11.95
C VAL A 215 -10.79 11.06 10.43
N TYR A 216 -9.83 10.43 9.76
CA TYR A 216 -9.81 10.28 8.32
C TYR A 216 -10.69 9.09 7.93
N ILE A 217 -11.50 9.21 6.90
CA ILE A 217 -12.33 8.13 6.36
C ILE A 217 -11.62 7.54 5.13
N GLU A 218 -11.24 6.27 5.20
CA GLU A 218 -10.53 5.59 4.11
C GLU A 218 -11.44 4.57 3.44
N GLN A 219 -11.51 4.65 2.11
CA GLN A 219 -12.19 3.73 1.18
C GLN A 219 -13.50 3.15 1.73
N PRO A 220 -14.51 3.99 2.01
CA PRO A 220 -15.75 3.55 2.69
C PRO A 220 -16.56 2.57 1.86
N CYS A 221 -16.60 2.77 0.53
CA CYS A 221 -17.47 2.04 -0.38
C CYS A 221 -16.66 1.35 -1.49
N ARG A 222 -17.34 0.46 -2.20
CA ARG A 222 -16.73 -0.38 -3.22
C ARG A 222 -16.34 0.38 -4.48
N THR A 223 -17.17 1.31 -4.92
CA THR A 223 -16.94 2.03 -6.17
C THR A 223 -16.45 3.45 -5.92
N TYR A 224 -15.76 4.00 -6.91
CA TYR A 224 -15.30 5.38 -6.89
C TYR A 224 -16.48 6.35 -6.74
N GLU A 225 -17.58 6.12 -7.46
CA GLU A 225 -18.77 6.98 -7.48
C GLU A 225 -19.46 7.00 -6.11
N GLU A 226 -19.55 5.85 -5.42
CA GLU A 226 -20.10 5.78 -4.06
C GLU A 226 -19.20 6.53 -3.07
N CYS A 227 -17.88 6.34 -3.15
CA CYS A 227 -16.92 7.08 -2.33
C CYS A 227 -17.02 8.60 -2.57
N LEU A 228 -17.09 9.03 -3.83
CA LEU A 228 -17.28 10.45 -4.19
C LEU A 228 -18.58 11.02 -3.63
N SER A 229 -19.67 10.22 -3.66
CA SER A 229 -20.94 10.61 -3.06
C SER A 229 -20.82 10.81 -1.54
N VAL A 230 -20.17 9.89 -0.81
CA VAL A 230 -19.93 10.03 0.64
C VAL A 230 -19.04 11.26 0.90
N ARG A 231 -17.96 11.45 0.14
CA ARG A 231 -17.03 12.57 0.26
C ARG A 231 -17.76 13.93 0.21
N ARG A 232 -18.74 14.08 -0.66
CA ARG A 232 -19.52 15.32 -0.82
C ARG A 232 -20.42 15.65 0.38
N HIS A 233 -20.64 14.70 1.27
CA HIS A 233 -21.55 14.83 2.42
C HIS A 233 -20.84 14.75 3.78
N THR A 234 -19.51 14.77 3.81
CA THR A 234 -18.74 14.74 5.05
C THR A 234 -17.61 15.76 5.05
N PRO A 235 -17.36 16.46 6.18
CA PRO A 235 -16.20 17.33 6.35
C PRO A 235 -14.92 16.55 6.71
N HIS A 236 -15.03 15.25 7.03
CA HIS A 236 -13.86 14.44 7.40
C HIS A 236 -12.84 14.41 6.27
N PRO A 237 -11.53 14.49 6.57
CA PRO A 237 -10.50 14.18 5.59
C PRO A 237 -10.71 12.79 5.00
N PHE A 238 -10.52 12.67 3.69
CA PHE A 238 -10.92 11.49 2.92
C PHE A 238 -9.73 10.84 2.22
N VAL A 239 -9.60 9.53 2.37
CA VAL A 239 -8.52 8.73 1.79
C VAL A 239 -9.11 7.77 0.76
N LEU A 240 -8.56 7.75 -0.45
CA LEU A 240 -8.85 6.72 -1.44
C LEU A 240 -7.68 5.73 -1.53
N ASP A 241 -8.01 4.45 -1.58
CA ASP A 241 -7.08 3.34 -1.67
C ASP A 241 -7.44 2.42 -2.85
N GLU A 242 -8.32 1.45 -2.64
CA GLU A 242 -8.58 0.39 -3.62
C GLU A 242 -9.01 0.92 -4.98
N THR A 243 -9.73 2.03 -5.00
CA THR A 243 -10.21 2.64 -6.25
C THR A 243 -9.17 3.43 -7.03
N ILE A 244 -8.00 3.72 -6.44
CA ILE A 244 -6.89 4.38 -7.14
C ILE A 244 -5.91 3.31 -7.63
N ASP A 245 -6.16 2.78 -8.80
CA ASP A 245 -5.39 1.70 -9.43
C ASP A 245 -4.57 2.16 -10.64
N SER A 246 -4.72 3.43 -11.06
CA SER A 246 -4.03 3.99 -12.22
C SER A 246 -3.84 5.50 -12.07
N LEU A 247 -2.93 6.07 -12.88
CA LEU A 247 -2.72 7.52 -12.94
C LEU A 247 -3.95 8.26 -13.46
N ASP A 248 -4.71 7.66 -14.37
CA ASP A 248 -5.93 8.27 -14.92
C ASP A 248 -6.99 8.44 -13.83
N VAL A 249 -7.19 7.42 -12.98
CA VAL A 249 -8.11 7.51 -11.84
C VAL A 249 -7.60 8.50 -10.80
N LEU A 250 -6.30 8.56 -10.54
CA LEU A 250 -5.69 9.55 -9.64
C LEU A 250 -5.95 10.99 -10.14
N LEU A 251 -5.75 11.26 -11.41
CA LEU A 251 -6.02 12.57 -12.02
C LEU A 251 -7.52 12.92 -11.97
N ARG A 252 -8.38 11.97 -12.25
CA ARG A 252 -9.83 12.11 -12.10
C ARG A 252 -10.20 12.45 -10.65
N ALA A 253 -9.66 11.72 -9.68
CA ALA A 253 -9.93 11.93 -8.26
C ALA A 253 -9.51 13.34 -7.80
N ARG A 254 -8.41 13.87 -8.34
CA ARG A 254 -7.99 15.25 -8.10
C ARG A 254 -8.98 16.25 -8.70
N ALA A 255 -9.42 16.03 -9.93
CA ALA A 255 -10.38 16.93 -10.60
C ALA A 255 -11.75 16.97 -9.89
N ASP A 256 -12.21 15.81 -9.42
CA ASP A 256 -13.48 15.65 -8.69
C ASP A 256 -13.41 16.09 -7.22
N LEU A 257 -12.23 16.46 -6.69
CA LEU A 257 -11.96 16.70 -5.27
C LEU A 257 -12.39 15.52 -4.38
N ALA A 258 -12.18 14.31 -4.88
CA ALA A 258 -12.67 13.08 -4.29
C ALA A 258 -11.89 12.62 -3.05
N MET A 259 -10.71 13.21 -2.82
CA MET A 259 -9.81 12.82 -1.73
C MET A 259 -8.94 13.98 -1.26
N ASP A 260 -8.46 13.89 -0.03
CA ASP A 260 -7.42 14.74 0.55
C ASP A 260 -6.07 14.01 0.59
N VAL A 261 -6.13 12.69 0.74
CA VAL A 261 -4.99 11.77 0.84
C VAL A 261 -5.23 10.56 -0.06
N VAL A 262 -4.18 10.05 -0.67
CA VAL A 262 -4.21 8.80 -1.44
C VAL A 262 -3.32 7.75 -0.80
N ASN A 263 -3.77 6.49 -0.84
CA ASN A 263 -2.96 5.35 -0.43
C ASN A 263 -2.28 4.73 -1.67
N LEU A 264 -0.96 4.94 -1.79
CA LEU A 264 -0.16 4.43 -2.89
C LEU A 264 0.42 3.07 -2.53
N LYS A 265 -0.08 2.02 -3.19
CA LYS A 265 0.42 0.64 -3.06
C LYS A 265 1.28 0.26 -4.25
N ILE A 266 2.53 -0.13 -3.97
CA ILE A 266 3.54 -0.38 -5.01
C ILE A 266 3.09 -1.48 -5.97
N SER A 267 2.61 -2.61 -5.46
CA SER A 267 2.18 -3.71 -6.31
C SER A 267 0.91 -3.40 -7.09
N LYS A 268 -0.02 -2.64 -6.52
CA LYS A 268 -1.26 -2.22 -7.19
C LYS A 268 -0.99 -1.35 -8.42
N LEU A 269 0.02 -0.50 -8.35
CA LEU A 269 0.41 0.40 -9.45
C LEU A 269 1.40 -0.24 -10.44
N GLY A 270 2.02 -1.39 -10.09
CA GLY A 270 2.90 -2.11 -11.00
C GLY A 270 4.39 -1.91 -10.77
N GLY A 271 4.78 -1.51 -9.55
CA GLY A 271 6.18 -1.39 -9.15
C GLY A 271 6.58 0.03 -8.76
N LEU A 272 7.84 0.20 -8.36
CA LEU A 272 8.41 1.48 -7.94
C LEU A 272 8.39 2.52 -9.05
N THR A 273 8.62 2.12 -10.31
CA THR A 273 8.63 3.05 -11.46
C THR A 273 7.32 3.82 -11.56
N ARG A 274 6.20 3.13 -11.56
CA ARG A 274 4.87 3.76 -11.69
C ARG A 274 4.39 4.40 -10.40
N THR A 275 4.74 3.82 -9.26
CA THR A 275 4.38 4.43 -7.98
C THR A 275 5.14 5.72 -7.75
N ARG A 276 6.40 5.84 -8.25
CA ARG A 276 7.12 7.12 -8.29
C ARG A 276 6.37 8.15 -9.14
N GLU A 277 5.88 7.78 -10.32
CA GLU A 277 5.10 8.68 -11.18
C GLU A 277 3.83 9.18 -10.46
N ALA A 278 3.11 8.29 -9.79
CA ALA A 278 1.94 8.66 -8.98
C ALA A 278 2.34 9.59 -7.81
N ARG A 279 3.43 9.28 -7.09
CA ARG A 279 3.99 10.11 -6.03
C ARG A 279 4.36 11.50 -6.54
N ASP A 280 5.03 11.60 -7.67
CA ASP A 280 5.47 12.87 -8.26
C ASP A 280 4.27 13.73 -8.67
N LEU A 281 3.21 13.12 -9.22
CA LEU A 281 1.92 13.79 -9.46
C LEU A 281 1.29 14.30 -8.16
N CYS A 282 1.24 13.48 -7.11
CA CYS A 282 0.72 13.91 -5.81
C CYS A 282 1.50 15.10 -5.26
N VAL A 283 2.82 15.08 -5.36
CA VAL A 283 3.69 16.20 -4.94
C VAL A 283 3.35 17.46 -5.74
N ALA A 284 3.27 17.35 -7.07
CA ALA A 284 2.97 18.50 -7.93
C ALA A 284 1.56 19.09 -7.69
N MET A 285 0.61 18.26 -7.26
CA MET A 285 -0.78 18.67 -7.00
C MET A 285 -1.07 18.98 -5.52
N GLY A 286 -0.11 18.83 -4.61
CA GLY A 286 -0.28 19.06 -3.18
C GLY A 286 -1.20 18.04 -2.50
N ILE A 287 -1.25 16.79 -2.98
CA ILE A 287 -2.06 15.72 -2.41
C ILE A 287 -1.24 14.98 -1.36
N GLY A 288 -1.79 14.82 -0.15
CA GLY A 288 -1.20 13.97 0.88
C GLY A 288 -1.17 12.50 0.45
N MET A 289 -0.19 11.72 0.92
CA MET A 289 -0.10 10.32 0.56
C MET A 289 0.38 9.42 1.71
N THR A 290 -0.11 8.21 1.74
CA THR A 290 0.44 7.07 2.46
C THR A 290 1.12 6.16 1.45
N ILE A 291 2.30 5.65 1.79
CA ILE A 291 3.04 4.75 0.91
C ILE A 291 3.12 3.39 1.58
N GLU A 292 2.61 2.37 0.91
CA GLU A 292 2.56 1.01 1.43
C GLU A 292 2.51 -0.05 0.31
N ASP A 293 2.22 -1.28 0.66
CA ASP A 293 1.76 -2.32 -0.26
C ASP A 293 0.63 -3.14 0.38
N SER A 294 0.02 -4.03 -0.38
CA SER A 294 -1.04 -4.93 0.13
C SER A 294 -0.55 -5.72 1.33
N TRP A 295 0.63 -6.35 1.20
CA TRP A 295 1.43 -6.93 2.27
C TRP A 295 2.87 -7.12 1.79
N GLY A 296 3.71 -7.80 2.59
CA GLY A 296 5.08 -8.16 2.22
C GLY A 296 5.97 -8.38 3.43
N GLY A 297 7.13 -8.97 3.17
CA GLY A 297 8.25 -9.09 4.10
C GLY A 297 9.21 -7.91 3.96
N ASP A 298 10.49 -8.20 4.22
CA ASP A 298 11.54 -7.17 4.30
C ASP A 298 11.86 -6.55 2.93
N VAL A 299 11.75 -7.31 1.84
CA VAL A 299 12.05 -6.79 0.49
C VAL A 299 10.99 -5.77 0.04
N ALA A 300 9.71 -6.09 0.22
CA ALA A 300 8.63 -5.14 -0.04
C ALA A 300 8.74 -3.91 0.87
N THR A 301 9.07 -4.12 2.15
CA THR A 301 9.28 -3.05 3.12
C THR A 301 10.43 -2.13 2.74
N ALA A 302 11.54 -2.67 2.25
CA ALA A 302 12.66 -1.87 1.77
C ALA A 302 12.24 -1.01 0.58
N ALA A 303 11.48 -1.55 -0.37
CA ALA A 303 10.95 -0.79 -1.50
C ALA A 303 10.05 0.37 -1.05
N ILE A 304 9.12 0.10 -0.11
CA ILE A 304 8.27 1.12 0.52
C ILE A 304 9.12 2.20 1.19
N ALA A 305 10.12 1.81 1.99
CA ALA A 305 10.99 2.73 2.71
C ALA A 305 11.79 3.63 1.75
N HIS A 306 12.35 3.09 0.67
CA HIS A 306 13.06 3.87 -0.33
C HIS A 306 12.16 4.91 -1.01
N LEU A 307 10.94 4.54 -1.39
CA LEU A 307 10.00 5.49 -1.99
C LEU A 307 9.56 6.56 -0.98
N ALA A 308 9.29 6.17 0.27
CA ALA A 308 8.89 7.09 1.33
C ALA A 308 10.01 8.09 1.66
N HIS A 309 11.26 7.63 1.82
CA HIS A 309 12.41 8.51 2.05
C HIS A 309 12.67 9.48 0.89
N SER A 310 12.27 9.14 -0.33
CA SER A 310 12.36 10.02 -1.50
C SER A 310 11.13 10.91 -1.70
N THR A 311 10.23 10.98 -0.72
CA THR A 311 8.99 11.76 -0.77
C THR A 311 9.06 12.95 0.19
N PRO A 312 8.69 14.19 -0.24
CA PRO A 312 8.67 15.36 0.63
C PRO A 312 7.87 15.13 1.91
N THR A 313 8.44 15.41 3.07
CA THR A 313 7.89 15.08 4.39
C THR A 313 6.53 15.74 4.68
N GLY A 314 6.28 16.93 4.11
CA GLY A 314 5.02 17.66 4.28
C GLY A 314 3.82 16.99 3.62
N LEU A 315 4.04 16.11 2.63
CA LEU A 315 2.99 15.38 1.91
C LEU A 315 2.97 13.89 2.23
N LEU A 316 4.02 13.36 2.87
CA LEU A 316 4.04 11.99 3.33
C LEU A 316 3.30 11.87 4.66
N CYS A 317 2.09 11.34 4.64
CA CYS A 317 1.29 11.16 5.84
C CYS A 317 1.86 10.05 6.74
N SER A 318 2.20 8.90 6.17
CA SER A 318 2.84 7.78 6.88
C SER A 318 3.25 6.68 5.90
N LEU A 319 4.02 5.70 6.40
CA LEU A 319 4.17 4.40 5.76
C LEU A 319 3.75 3.29 6.74
N ARG A 320 3.30 2.17 6.21
CA ARG A 320 2.93 1.01 7.01
C ARG A 320 4.17 0.35 7.61
N ARG A 321 4.16 0.13 8.94
CA ARG A 321 5.13 -0.80 9.53
C ARG A 321 4.82 -2.21 9.02
N PRO A 322 5.80 -2.96 8.52
CA PRO A 322 5.59 -4.38 8.31
C PRO A 322 5.23 -5.00 9.65
N THR A 323 4.14 -5.73 9.68
CA THR A 323 3.91 -6.71 10.74
C THR A 323 4.87 -7.84 10.43
N SER A 324 6.08 -7.72 10.96
CA SER A 324 7.17 -8.63 10.67
C SER A 324 6.75 -10.05 10.96
N THR A 325 7.03 -10.87 10.03
CA THR A 325 7.08 -12.30 10.12
C THR A 325 8.13 -12.71 11.15
N ALA A 326 7.88 -13.78 11.86
CA ALA A 326 8.90 -14.40 12.69
C ALA A 326 10.11 -14.77 11.81
N THR A 327 11.27 -14.29 12.19
CA THR A 327 12.55 -14.77 11.67
C THR A 327 12.79 -16.19 12.11
#